data_3066cbefc7707ec55dc6008665443366
#
_entry.id   3066cbefc7707ec55dc6008665443366
#
_cell.length_a   1.000
_cell.length_b   1.000
_cell.length_c   1.000
_cell.angle_alpha   90.00
_cell.angle_beta   90.00
_cell.angle_gamma   90.00
#
_symmetry.space_group_name_H-M   'P 1'
#
loop_
_entity.id
_entity.type
_entity.pdbx_description
1 polymer ?
#
loop_
_entity_poly.entity_id
_entity_poly.type
_entity_poly.pdbx_seq_one_letter_code
_entity_poly.pdbx_strand_id
1 'polypeptide(L)'
;MDVQQLEEAWAVRAGAREARLVAASHVPAALSLLGIVRPGDRLVAFADDFTEAFASGIDGCDVAMVDEPSAAVFAAASEGFDASLDAEGPHLWWFVNSIGGLGLRVPDLRALGRAAREAHALLVVDNTVADVFGCDPLRLGAVLSLEALDRACAGEAPRKLVAASVARSQLKRHRVDAAAECAHALIEGCGLAALDLSSDEAEVLEHGLDTLDIRMQAHVDRARALAEYLAANEMVHGVRYPGLTSHPDHAIATGILEHGFGPAVEFDLIECSAGEFFSILPDEFRTSPAGGATTRLSAPRGKQGSTIRLFAGTDDPLIVAATLDNALRN
;
A
#
# COMPACT_ATOMS: atom_id res chain seq x y z
N MET A 1 -19.80 -12.29 -10.76
CA MET A 1 -18.91 -11.85 -11.90
C MET A 1 -17.86 -12.92 -12.19
N ASP A 2 -17.38 -13.04 -13.43
CA ASP A 2 -16.15 -13.81 -13.71
C ASP A 2 -14.88 -12.95 -13.46
N VAL A 3 -13.69 -13.57 -13.59
CA VAL A 3 -12.41 -12.87 -13.33
C VAL A 3 -12.25 -11.64 -14.22
N GLN A 4 -12.58 -11.74 -15.51
CA GLN A 4 -12.45 -10.62 -16.44
C GLN A 4 -13.37 -9.46 -16.04
N GLN A 5 -14.60 -9.74 -15.67
CA GLN A 5 -15.55 -8.72 -15.20
C GLN A 5 -15.08 -8.04 -13.91
N LEU A 6 -14.46 -8.80 -13.00
CA LEU A 6 -13.85 -8.25 -11.78
C LEU A 6 -12.65 -7.34 -12.10
N GLU A 7 -11.78 -7.77 -13.01
CA GLU A 7 -10.65 -6.97 -13.49
C GLU A 7 -11.12 -5.68 -14.16
N GLU A 8 -12.16 -5.75 -15.00
CA GLU A 8 -12.77 -4.57 -15.63
C GLU A 8 -13.40 -3.61 -14.59
N ALA A 9 -14.15 -4.16 -13.62
CA ALA A 9 -14.75 -3.38 -12.53
C ALA A 9 -13.67 -2.69 -11.68
N TRP A 10 -12.59 -3.41 -11.36
CA TRP A 10 -11.46 -2.83 -10.64
C TRP A 10 -10.73 -1.76 -11.46
N ALA A 11 -10.49 -2.00 -12.75
CA ALA A 11 -9.86 -1.00 -13.64
C ALA A 11 -10.69 0.31 -13.71
N VAL A 12 -12.01 0.21 -13.76
CA VAL A 12 -12.90 1.38 -13.69
C VAL A 12 -12.75 2.10 -12.36
N ARG A 13 -12.73 1.37 -11.26
CA ARG A 13 -12.60 1.92 -9.91
C ARG A 13 -11.27 2.63 -9.71
N ALA A 14 -10.16 2.05 -10.18
CA ALA A 14 -8.81 2.59 -10.11
C ALA A 14 -8.51 3.67 -11.17
N GLY A 15 -9.46 4.03 -12.04
CA GLY A 15 -9.22 4.95 -13.16
C GLY A 15 -8.17 4.44 -14.16
N ALA A 16 -7.90 3.13 -14.13
CA ALA A 16 -6.85 2.46 -14.89
C ALA A 16 -7.23 2.22 -16.37
N ARG A 17 -6.24 1.93 -17.22
CA ARG A 17 -6.43 1.40 -18.57
C ARG A 17 -6.93 -0.04 -18.52
N GLU A 18 -6.30 -0.83 -17.64
CA GLU A 18 -6.62 -2.22 -17.35
C GLU A 18 -6.17 -2.58 -15.94
N ALA A 19 -6.70 -3.66 -15.42
CA ALA A 19 -6.24 -4.27 -14.19
C ALA A 19 -6.09 -5.79 -14.36
N ARG A 20 -5.18 -6.39 -13.59
CA ARG A 20 -4.98 -7.85 -13.49
C ARG A 20 -5.06 -8.28 -12.04
N LEU A 21 -5.74 -9.38 -11.79
CA LEU A 21 -5.77 -10.02 -10.48
C LEU A 21 -4.68 -11.07 -10.38
N VAL A 22 -3.84 -10.96 -9.37
CA VAL A 22 -2.70 -11.83 -9.12
C VAL A 22 -2.92 -12.60 -7.81
N ALA A 23 -2.84 -13.92 -7.84
CA ALA A 23 -2.90 -14.75 -6.63
C ALA A 23 -1.58 -14.62 -5.84
N ALA A 24 -1.54 -13.65 -4.94
CA ALA A 24 -0.36 -13.33 -4.15
C ALA A 24 -0.76 -12.93 -2.72
N SER A 25 0.11 -13.26 -1.76
CA SER A 25 -0.12 -12.95 -0.34
C SER A 25 0.08 -11.48 0.02
N HIS A 26 0.83 -10.75 -0.79
CA HIS A 26 1.16 -9.32 -0.61
C HIS A 26 1.74 -8.73 -1.91
N VAL A 27 1.82 -7.42 -1.98
CA VAL A 27 2.22 -6.68 -3.19
C VAL A 27 3.61 -7.04 -3.72
N PRO A 28 4.69 -7.14 -2.92
CA PRO A 28 5.99 -7.58 -3.43
C PRO A 28 5.96 -8.98 -4.07
N ALA A 29 5.18 -9.92 -3.50
CA ALA A 29 5.01 -11.26 -4.10
C ALA A 29 4.26 -11.17 -5.45
N ALA A 30 3.26 -10.30 -5.56
CA ALA A 30 2.56 -10.07 -6.83
C ALA A 30 3.51 -9.51 -7.89
N LEU A 31 4.34 -8.54 -7.54
CA LEU A 31 5.32 -7.96 -8.46
C LEU A 31 6.33 -9.01 -8.95
N SER A 32 6.77 -9.89 -8.06
CA SER A 32 7.62 -11.04 -8.44
C SER A 32 6.92 -12.02 -9.38
N LEU A 33 5.63 -12.34 -9.10
CA LEU A 33 4.84 -13.25 -9.93
C LEU A 33 4.51 -12.67 -11.32
N LEU A 34 4.34 -11.37 -11.40
CA LEU A 34 4.19 -10.68 -12.69
C LEU A 34 5.43 -10.85 -13.58
N GLY A 35 6.62 -11.04 -12.97
CA GLY A 35 7.86 -11.25 -13.71
C GLY A 35 8.28 -10.06 -14.56
N ILE A 36 7.79 -8.86 -14.24
CA ILE A 36 8.06 -7.64 -15.00
C ILE A 36 9.36 -6.95 -14.58
N VAL A 37 9.82 -7.19 -13.36
CA VAL A 37 11.18 -6.80 -12.91
C VAL A 37 12.14 -7.94 -13.24
N ARG A 38 13.18 -7.68 -14.03
CA ARG A 38 13.98 -8.70 -14.68
C ARG A 38 15.47 -8.56 -14.35
N PRO A 39 16.27 -9.60 -14.58
CA PRO A 39 17.73 -9.48 -14.54
C PRO A 39 18.22 -8.36 -15.46
N GLY A 40 19.10 -7.50 -14.91
CA GLY A 40 19.61 -6.32 -15.62
C GLY A 40 18.83 -5.03 -15.35
N ASP A 41 17.65 -5.10 -14.73
CA ASP A 41 16.92 -3.93 -14.24
C ASP A 41 17.55 -3.35 -12.98
N ARG A 42 17.24 -2.08 -12.68
CA ARG A 42 17.47 -1.47 -11.36
C ARG A 42 16.15 -1.19 -10.67
N LEU A 43 16.04 -1.60 -9.41
CA LEU A 43 14.93 -1.29 -8.52
C LEU A 43 15.39 -0.35 -7.41
N VAL A 44 14.88 0.88 -7.38
CA VAL A 44 15.00 1.79 -6.25
C VAL A 44 13.73 1.68 -5.42
N ALA A 45 13.83 1.27 -4.17
CA ALA A 45 12.68 1.01 -3.32
C ALA A 45 12.79 1.73 -1.97
N PHE A 46 11.67 2.30 -1.52
CA PHE A 46 11.58 2.82 -0.17
C PHE A 46 11.62 1.67 0.83
N ALA A 47 12.47 1.79 1.85
CA ALA A 47 12.70 0.73 2.82
C ALA A 47 11.44 0.49 3.67
N ASP A 48 10.86 -0.69 3.51
CA ASP A 48 9.76 -1.23 4.32
C ASP A 48 10.10 -2.70 4.64
N ASP A 49 9.46 -3.27 5.67
CA ASP A 49 9.68 -4.66 6.12
C ASP A 49 9.48 -5.71 5.00
N PHE A 50 8.70 -5.38 3.96
CA PHE A 50 8.45 -6.27 2.84
C PHE A 50 9.48 -6.13 1.70
N THR A 51 10.11 -4.98 1.58
CA THR A 51 11.00 -4.68 0.45
C THR A 51 12.33 -5.42 0.53
N GLU A 52 12.87 -5.71 1.72
CA GLU A 52 14.08 -6.52 1.86
C GLU A 52 13.86 -7.97 1.40
N ALA A 53 12.70 -8.55 1.74
CA ALA A 53 12.35 -9.91 1.31
C ALA A 53 12.10 -9.96 -0.21
N PHE A 54 11.54 -8.91 -0.79
CA PHE A 54 11.36 -8.78 -2.24
C PHE A 54 12.67 -8.64 -2.96
N ALA A 55 13.56 -7.76 -2.46
CA ALA A 55 14.86 -7.50 -3.05
C ALA A 55 15.74 -8.76 -3.13
N SER A 56 15.65 -9.63 -2.11
CA SER A 56 16.38 -10.90 -2.08
C SER A 56 15.82 -11.97 -3.02
N GLY A 57 14.65 -11.77 -3.57
CA GLY A 57 13.94 -12.75 -4.43
C GLY A 57 14.09 -12.49 -5.94
N ILE A 58 14.71 -11.39 -6.36
CA ILE A 58 14.89 -11.06 -7.78
C ILE A 58 16.36 -11.22 -8.17
N ASP A 59 16.68 -12.40 -8.71
CA ASP A 59 18.04 -12.69 -9.18
C ASP A 59 18.46 -11.75 -10.34
N GLY A 60 19.63 -11.14 -10.19
CA GLY A 60 20.25 -10.31 -11.23
C GLY A 60 19.66 -8.90 -11.40
N CYS A 61 18.72 -8.48 -10.56
CA CYS A 61 18.28 -7.09 -10.45
C CYS A 61 19.19 -6.31 -9.48
N ASP A 62 19.58 -5.09 -9.87
CA ASP A 62 20.31 -4.17 -9.00
C ASP A 62 19.33 -3.43 -8.09
N VAL A 63 19.38 -3.69 -6.78
CA VAL A 63 18.42 -3.14 -5.82
C VAL A 63 19.08 -2.09 -4.94
N ALA A 64 18.53 -0.88 -4.94
CA ALA A 64 18.88 0.23 -4.07
C ALA A 64 17.74 0.54 -3.09
N MET A 65 17.98 0.31 -1.79
CA MET A 65 17.03 0.69 -0.73
C MET A 65 17.28 2.13 -0.29
N VAL A 66 16.23 2.91 -0.17
CA VAL A 66 16.28 4.30 0.28
C VAL A 66 15.47 4.50 1.57
N ASP A 67 15.97 5.34 2.47
CA ASP A 67 15.36 5.61 3.78
C ASP A 67 14.29 6.72 3.73
N GLU A 68 14.24 7.49 2.65
CA GLU A 68 13.27 8.56 2.47
C GLU A 68 12.56 8.46 1.12
N PRO A 69 11.22 8.53 1.09
CA PRO A 69 10.45 8.42 -0.14
C PRO A 69 10.34 9.78 -0.86
N SER A 70 11.46 10.44 -1.11
CA SER A 70 11.51 11.73 -1.81
C SER A 70 12.05 11.62 -3.22
N ALA A 71 11.56 12.47 -4.14
CA ALA A 71 11.99 12.48 -5.54
C ALA A 71 13.50 12.69 -5.71
N ALA A 72 14.11 13.53 -4.85
CA ALA A 72 15.55 13.79 -4.91
C ALA A 72 16.39 12.56 -4.53
N VAL A 73 15.94 11.81 -3.50
CA VAL A 73 16.64 10.60 -3.04
C VAL A 73 16.52 9.48 -4.08
N PHE A 74 15.33 9.30 -4.66
CA PHE A 74 15.12 8.32 -5.73
C PHE A 74 15.94 8.66 -6.99
N ALA A 75 15.98 9.94 -7.40
CA ALA A 75 16.80 10.36 -8.54
C ALA A 75 18.29 10.10 -8.27
N ALA A 76 18.81 10.45 -7.10
CA ALA A 76 20.22 10.21 -6.73
C ALA A 76 20.55 8.70 -6.72
N ALA A 77 19.66 7.85 -6.19
CA ALA A 77 19.84 6.40 -6.19
C ALA A 77 19.75 5.77 -7.60
N SER A 78 19.28 6.53 -8.57
CA SER A 78 19.17 6.10 -9.98
C SER A 78 20.34 6.55 -10.84
N GLU A 79 21.24 7.37 -10.33
CA GLU A 79 22.39 7.90 -11.10
C GLU A 79 23.25 6.79 -11.70
N GLY A 80 23.66 7.02 -12.94
CA GLY A 80 24.53 6.09 -13.69
C GLY A 80 23.83 4.85 -14.26
N PHE A 81 22.51 4.73 -14.13
CA PHE A 81 21.74 3.69 -14.78
C PHE A 81 21.11 4.22 -16.08
N ASP A 82 21.37 3.52 -17.20
CA ASP A 82 20.83 3.87 -18.52
C ASP A 82 19.51 3.15 -18.75
N ALA A 83 18.44 3.79 -18.31
CA ALA A 83 17.08 3.23 -18.35
C ALA A 83 16.48 3.28 -19.76
N SER A 84 15.84 2.19 -20.18
CA SER A 84 15.01 2.12 -21.38
C SER A 84 13.53 2.07 -21.02
N LEU A 85 12.70 2.62 -21.92
CA LEU A 85 11.24 2.44 -21.91
C LEU A 85 10.77 1.49 -23.04
N ASP A 86 11.70 0.84 -23.74
CA ASP A 86 11.38 -0.24 -24.66
C ASP A 86 11.14 -1.53 -23.87
N ALA A 87 10.11 -2.30 -24.22
CA ALA A 87 9.69 -3.48 -23.46
C ALA A 87 10.80 -4.54 -23.23
N GLU A 88 11.82 -4.59 -24.10
CA GLU A 88 12.96 -5.51 -24.00
C GLU A 88 14.22 -4.91 -23.37
N GLY A 89 14.21 -3.61 -23.04
CA GLY A 89 15.36 -2.91 -22.48
C GLY A 89 15.54 -3.10 -20.98
N PRO A 90 16.65 -2.64 -20.39
CA PRO A 90 16.80 -2.57 -18.95
C PRO A 90 15.91 -1.46 -18.39
N HIS A 91 15.11 -1.78 -17.37
CA HIS A 91 14.19 -0.83 -16.77
C HIS A 91 14.69 -0.30 -15.44
N LEU A 92 14.37 0.96 -15.18
CA LEU A 92 14.50 1.59 -13.86
C LEU A 92 13.13 1.59 -13.19
N TRP A 93 13.03 0.88 -12.08
CA TRP A 93 11.81 0.79 -11.28
C TRP A 93 11.93 1.64 -10.02
N TRP A 94 10.93 2.45 -9.74
CA TRP A 94 10.76 3.16 -8.48
C TRP A 94 9.56 2.60 -7.74
N PHE A 95 9.79 2.05 -6.56
CA PHE A 95 8.74 1.42 -5.75
C PHE A 95 8.54 2.16 -4.43
N VAL A 96 7.32 2.60 -4.16
CA VAL A 96 6.90 3.28 -2.92
C VAL A 96 5.53 2.80 -2.47
N ASN A 97 5.20 3.01 -1.19
CA ASN A 97 3.84 2.87 -0.69
C ASN A 97 3.13 4.23 -0.75
N SER A 98 1.83 4.26 -0.98
CA SER A 98 1.04 5.51 -0.84
C SER A 98 0.97 5.96 0.62
N ILE A 99 0.83 5.02 1.55
CA ILE A 99 1.04 5.16 3.00
C ILE A 99 1.81 3.91 3.44
N GLY A 100 3.01 4.06 3.98
CA GLY A 100 3.78 2.88 4.36
C GLY A 100 5.08 3.16 5.10
N GLY A 101 5.90 2.12 5.20
CA GLY A 101 7.11 2.15 5.99
C GLY A 101 6.86 2.34 7.49
N LEU A 102 7.95 2.39 8.26
CA LEU A 102 7.87 2.75 9.67
C LEU A 102 7.52 4.25 9.79
N GLY A 103 6.50 4.54 10.56
CA GLY A 103 5.99 5.91 10.73
C GLY A 103 4.86 6.29 9.78
N LEU A 104 4.33 5.36 8.97
CA LEU A 104 3.23 5.62 8.02
C LEU A 104 3.53 6.80 7.09
N ARG A 105 4.76 6.81 6.52
CA ARG A 105 5.23 7.86 5.63
C ARG A 105 4.32 7.99 4.39
N VAL A 106 4.16 9.22 3.93
CA VAL A 106 3.35 9.55 2.76
C VAL A 106 4.21 10.33 1.76
N PRO A 107 4.66 9.69 0.66
CA PRO A 107 5.47 10.36 -0.35
C PRO A 107 4.68 11.38 -1.19
N ASP A 108 5.33 12.43 -1.66
CA ASP A 108 4.75 13.28 -2.70
C ASP A 108 4.76 12.55 -4.06
N LEU A 109 3.69 11.77 -4.31
CA LEU A 109 3.56 11.00 -5.53
C LEU A 109 3.56 11.86 -6.79
N ARG A 110 3.10 13.12 -6.72
CA ARG A 110 3.17 14.05 -7.86
C ARG A 110 4.60 14.44 -8.18
N ALA A 111 5.42 14.69 -7.16
CA ALA A 111 6.83 15.00 -7.34
C ALA A 111 7.60 13.78 -7.83
N LEU A 112 7.36 12.61 -7.25
CA LEU A 112 7.93 11.33 -7.70
C LEU A 112 7.57 11.02 -9.14
N GLY A 113 6.28 11.14 -9.53
CA GLY A 113 5.85 10.88 -10.91
C GLY A 113 6.45 11.83 -11.95
N ARG A 114 6.72 13.10 -11.57
CA ARG A 114 7.46 14.02 -12.47
C ARG A 114 8.91 13.60 -12.62
N ALA A 115 9.59 13.35 -11.49
CA ALA A 115 11.00 12.96 -11.50
C ALA A 115 11.22 11.58 -12.15
N ALA A 116 10.31 10.64 -11.96
CA ALA A 116 10.35 9.33 -12.63
C ALA A 116 10.31 9.47 -14.16
N ARG A 117 9.44 10.35 -14.69
CA ARG A 117 9.40 10.62 -16.14
C ARG A 117 10.71 11.22 -16.65
N GLU A 118 11.34 12.13 -15.89
CA GLU A 118 12.63 12.73 -16.22
C GLU A 118 13.77 11.70 -16.21
N ALA A 119 13.70 10.73 -15.28
CA ALA A 119 14.66 9.63 -15.15
C ALA A 119 14.37 8.41 -16.05
N HIS A 120 13.31 8.45 -16.87
CA HIS A 120 12.76 7.30 -17.59
C HIS A 120 12.46 6.09 -16.66
N ALA A 121 12.06 6.36 -15.43
CA ALA A 121 11.71 5.34 -14.45
C ALA A 121 10.21 4.97 -14.50
N LEU A 122 9.93 3.73 -14.18
CA LEU A 122 8.59 3.17 -14.02
C LEU A 122 8.19 3.29 -12.54
N LEU A 123 7.34 4.26 -12.19
CA LEU A 123 6.88 4.46 -10.81
C LEU A 123 5.77 3.47 -10.50
N VAL A 124 6.04 2.57 -9.55
CA VAL A 124 5.11 1.58 -8.99
C VAL A 124 4.71 1.99 -7.59
N VAL A 125 3.43 1.97 -7.28
CA VAL A 125 2.91 2.33 -5.95
C VAL A 125 2.15 1.16 -5.35
N ASP A 126 2.57 0.73 -4.15
CA ASP A 126 1.75 -0.11 -3.28
C ASP A 126 0.70 0.77 -2.58
N ASN A 127 -0.55 0.65 -3.02
CA ASN A 127 -1.67 1.45 -2.52
C ASN A 127 -2.51 0.70 -1.47
N THR A 128 -2.02 -0.42 -0.93
CA THR A 128 -2.80 -1.30 -0.05
C THR A 128 -3.34 -0.61 1.19
N VAL A 129 -2.60 0.35 1.79
CA VAL A 129 -3.05 1.00 3.04
C VAL A 129 -4.06 2.11 2.77
N ALA A 130 -3.82 2.96 1.78
CA ALA A 130 -4.77 4.01 1.39
C ALA A 130 -5.99 3.44 0.66
N ASP A 131 -5.77 2.39 -0.16
CA ASP A 131 -6.76 1.79 -1.05
C ASP A 131 -7.20 2.76 -2.18
N VAL A 132 -7.86 2.26 -3.21
CA VAL A 132 -8.46 3.07 -4.29
C VAL A 132 -9.49 4.09 -3.78
N PHE A 133 -9.97 3.93 -2.54
CA PHE A 133 -10.84 4.89 -1.88
C PHE A 133 -10.07 6.12 -1.39
N GLY A 134 -8.87 5.92 -0.82
CA GLY A 134 -8.11 6.98 -0.16
C GLY A 134 -6.99 7.60 -1.00
N CYS A 135 -6.58 6.97 -2.10
CA CYS A 135 -5.53 7.51 -2.98
C CYS A 135 -5.70 7.01 -4.42
N ASP A 136 -5.41 7.87 -5.39
CA ASP A 136 -5.35 7.54 -6.81
C ASP A 136 -3.91 7.72 -7.33
N PRO A 137 -3.04 6.71 -7.17
CA PRO A 137 -1.64 6.80 -7.58
C PRO A 137 -1.46 7.02 -9.08
N LEU A 138 -2.32 6.44 -9.92
CA LEU A 138 -2.23 6.56 -11.37
C LEU A 138 -2.46 8.00 -11.83
N ARG A 139 -3.41 8.70 -11.22
CA ARG A 139 -3.65 10.13 -11.47
C ARG A 139 -2.51 11.01 -10.93
N LEU A 140 -1.79 10.53 -9.92
CA LEU A 140 -0.67 11.23 -9.29
C LEU A 140 0.67 10.98 -10.00
N GLY A 141 0.72 10.06 -10.96
CA GLY A 141 1.88 9.88 -11.83
C GLY A 141 2.53 8.50 -11.79
N ALA A 142 1.99 7.56 -11.01
CA ALA A 142 2.38 6.16 -11.10
C ALA A 142 1.98 5.56 -12.46
N VAL A 143 2.76 4.62 -12.96
CA VAL A 143 2.42 3.84 -14.15
C VAL A 143 1.77 2.51 -13.79
N LEU A 144 2.01 2.05 -12.55
CA LEU A 144 1.43 0.83 -12.00
C LEU A 144 1.04 1.07 -10.54
N SER A 145 -0.21 0.74 -10.19
CA SER A 145 -0.70 0.69 -8.81
C SER A 145 -1.00 -0.76 -8.45
N LEU A 146 -0.49 -1.19 -7.31
CA LEU A 146 -0.69 -2.53 -6.77
C LEU A 146 -1.44 -2.44 -5.45
N GLU A 147 -2.45 -3.29 -5.27
CA GLU A 147 -3.28 -3.29 -4.06
C GLU A 147 -3.65 -4.70 -3.63
N ALA A 148 -3.35 -5.04 -2.37
CA ALA A 148 -3.88 -6.26 -1.78
C ALA A 148 -5.39 -6.09 -1.48
N LEU A 149 -6.20 -7.02 -2.01
CA LEU A 149 -7.66 -6.91 -2.00
C LEU A 149 -8.31 -7.24 -0.65
N ASP A 150 -7.55 -7.56 0.39
CA ASP A 150 -8.07 -7.88 1.72
C ASP A 150 -9.01 -6.79 2.26
N ARG A 151 -8.69 -5.52 1.98
CA ARG A 151 -9.53 -4.39 2.43
C ARG A 151 -10.80 -4.28 1.60
N ALA A 152 -10.70 -4.41 0.29
CA ALA A 152 -11.85 -4.42 -0.60
C ALA A 152 -12.87 -5.49 -0.22
N CYS A 153 -12.38 -6.66 0.27
CA CYS A 153 -13.20 -7.79 0.69
C CYS A 153 -13.51 -7.81 2.20
N ALA A 154 -13.29 -6.74 2.92
CA ALA A 154 -13.48 -6.68 4.38
C ALA A 154 -12.68 -7.76 5.16
N GLY A 155 -11.56 -8.21 4.60
CA GLY A 155 -10.75 -9.30 5.17
C GLY A 155 -11.33 -10.71 4.99
N GLU A 156 -12.41 -10.85 4.23
CA GLU A 156 -13.15 -12.11 4.04
C GLU A 156 -12.73 -12.87 2.76
N ALA A 157 -11.79 -12.32 1.99
CA ALA A 157 -11.33 -12.96 0.78
C ALA A 157 -10.78 -14.38 1.07
N PRO A 158 -11.33 -15.43 0.47
CA PRO A 158 -10.92 -16.81 0.74
C PRO A 158 -9.52 -17.10 0.20
N ARG A 159 -9.08 -16.29 -0.74
CA ARG A 159 -7.74 -16.32 -1.35
C ARG A 159 -7.11 -14.93 -1.30
N LYS A 160 -5.81 -14.87 -1.02
CA LYS A 160 -5.06 -13.63 -1.09
C LYS A 160 -4.84 -13.23 -2.55
N LEU A 161 -5.31 -12.04 -2.89
CA LEU A 161 -5.23 -11.47 -4.22
C LEU A 161 -4.65 -10.07 -4.17
N VAL A 162 -3.92 -9.70 -5.22
CA VAL A 162 -3.43 -8.34 -5.46
C VAL A 162 -3.96 -7.89 -6.82
N ALA A 163 -4.55 -6.71 -6.87
CA ALA A 163 -4.89 -6.06 -8.13
C ALA A 163 -3.69 -5.25 -8.63
N ALA A 164 -3.31 -5.45 -9.88
CA ALA A 164 -2.30 -4.68 -10.59
C ALA A 164 -2.98 -3.81 -11.64
N SER A 165 -3.00 -2.50 -11.41
CA SER A 165 -3.70 -1.51 -12.23
C SER A 165 -2.71 -0.67 -13.03
N VAL A 166 -2.87 -0.63 -14.35
CA VAL A 166 -1.98 0.06 -15.28
C VAL A 166 -2.53 1.43 -15.67
N ALA A 167 -1.68 2.45 -15.68
CA ALA A 167 -2.07 3.80 -16.04
C ALA A 167 -2.52 3.92 -17.51
N ARG A 168 -3.38 4.89 -17.77
CA ARG A 168 -3.71 5.31 -19.14
C ARG A 168 -2.53 6.04 -19.76
N SER A 169 -2.20 5.70 -21.01
CA SER A 169 -1.03 6.24 -21.73
C SER A 169 -1.15 7.70 -22.19
N GLN A 170 -2.31 8.33 -22.02
CA GLN A 170 -2.54 9.69 -22.50
C GLN A 170 -2.27 10.74 -21.42
N LEU A 171 -1.30 11.61 -21.70
CA LEU A 171 -1.07 12.83 -20.96
C LEU A 171 -1.98 13.97 -21.46
N LYS A 172 -2.03 15.07 -20.69
CA LYS A 172 -2.66 16.33 -21.14
C LYS A 172 -2.15 16.70 -22.54
N ARG A 173 -3.06 17.15 -23.42
CA ARG A 173 -2.79 17.52 -24.83
C ARG A 173 -2.51 16.33 -25.78
N HIS A 174 -3.08 15.16 -25.50
CA HIS A 174 -2.98 13.96 -26.36
C HIS A 174 -1.54 13.45 -26.63
N ARG A 175 -0.61 13.75 -25.71
CA ARG A 175 0.73 13.15 -25.76
C ARG A 175 0.68 11.77 -25.15
N VAL A 176 1.35 10.81 -25.79
CA VAL A 176 1.53 9.46 -25.29
C VAL A 176 2.51 9.48 -24.11
N ASP A 177 2.18 8.78 -23.04
CA ASP A 177 3.09 8.54 -21.91
C ASP A 177 3.87 7.25 -22.18
N ALA A 178 5.14 7.39 -22.58
CA ALA A 178 5.98 6.26 -22.94
C ALA A 178 6.17 5.27 -21.77
N ALA A 179 6.25 5.76 -20.53
CA ALA A 179 6.38 4.91 -19.35
C ALA A 179 5.09 4.10 -19.10
N ALA A 180 3.90 4.70 -19.31
CA ALA A 180 2.64 3.98 -19.20
C ALA A 180 2.46 2.94 -20.33
N GLU A 181 2.90 3.22 -21.56
CA GLU A 181 2.90 2.23 -22.63
C GLU A 181 3.87 1.08 -22.37
N CYS A 182 5.06 1.39 -21.84
CA CYS A 182 6.02 0.35 -21.42
C CYS A 182 5.41 -0.56 -20.35
N ALA A 183 4.84 0.02 -19.28
CA ALA A 183 4.19 -0.74 -18.22
C ALA A 183 3.04 -1.61 -18.74
N HIS A 184 2.24 -1.08 -19.67
CA HIS A 184 1.17 -1.85 -20.31
C HIS A 184 1.73 -3.04 -21.10
N ALA A 185 2.74 -2.83 -21.97
CA ALA A 185 3.36 -3.90 -22.73
C ALA A 185 3.97 -5.00 -21.82
N LEU A 186 4.56 -4.62 -20.69
CA LEU A 186 5.09 -5.56 -19.70
C LEU A 186 3.99 -6.39 -19.06
N ILE A 187 2.86 -5.78 -18.70
CA ILE A 187 1.71 -6.48 -18.10
C ILE A 187 1.02 -7.38 -19.15
N GLU A 188 0.86 -6.93 -20.40
CA GLU A 188 0.32 -7.80 -21.48
C GLU A 188 1.23 -9.00 -21.75
N GLY A 189 2.55 -8.78 -21.72
CA GLY A 189 3.56 -9.83 -21.97
C GLY A 189 3.83 -10.73 -20.76
N CYS A 190 3.28 -10.44 -19.58
CA CYS A 190 3.52 -11.26 -18.40
C CYS A 190 2.89 -12.65 -18.58
N GLY A 191 3.66 -13.69 -18.26
CA GLY A 191 3.24 -15.10 -18.40
C GLY A 191 2.35 -15.59 -17.24
N LEU A 192 1.53 -14.72 -16.66
CA LEU A 192 0.61 -15.11 -15.56
C LEU A 192 -0.35 -16.19 -16.05
N ALA A 193 -0.46 -17.26 -15.26
CA ALA A 193 -1.52 -18.24 -15.44
C ALA A 193 -2.89 -17.56 -15.22
N ALA A 194 -3.88 -17.95 -16.01
CA ALA A 194 -5.24 -17.48 -15.81
C ALA A 194 -5.70 -17.78 -14.38
N LEU A 195 -6.20 -16.76 -13.71
CA LEU A 195 -6.78 -16.90 -12.38
C LEU A 195 -8.14 -17.64 -12.52
N ASP A 196 -8.29 -18.71 -11.77
CA ASP A 196 -9.56 -19.45 -11.67
C ASP A 196 -10.18 -19.14 -10.30
N LEU A 197 -11.36 -18.52 -10.30
CA LEU A 197 -12.15 -18.20 -9.12
C LEU A 197 -13.44 -19.02 -9.13
N SER A 198 -13.76 -19.63 -8.00
CA SER A 198 -15.08 -20.20 -7.78
C SER A 198 -16.16 -19.10 -7.74
N SER A 199 -17.41 -19.47 -7.93
CA SER A 199 -18.54 -18.53 -7.82
C SER A 199 -18.58 -17.83 -6.47
N ASP A 200 -18.29 -18.56 -5.38
CA ASP A 200 -18.31 -18.02 -4.02
C ASP A 200 -17.18 -17.01 -3.80
N GLU A 201 -15.97 -17.29 -4.33
CA GLU A 201 -14.85 -16.34 -4.28
C GLU A 201 -15.17 -15.07 -5.07
N ALA A 202 -15.76 -15.21 -6.23
CA ALA A 202 -16.16 -14.05 -7.06
C ALA A 202 -17.25 -13.21 -6.37
N GLU A 203 -18.23 -13.84 -5.72
CA GLU A 203 -19.30 -13.15 -4.97
C GLU A 203 -18.73 -12.34 -3.79
N VAL A 204 -17.77 -12.89 -3.04
CA VAL A 204 -17.10 -12.16 -1.95
C VAL A 204 -16.37 -10.92 -2.48
N LEU A 205 -15.66 -11.04 -3.60
CA LEU A 205 -14.95 -9.91 -4.22
C LEU A 205 -15.93 -8.84 -4.72
N GLU A 206 -17.01 -9.24 -5.37
CA GLU A 206 -18.08 -8.35 -5.86
C GLU A 206 -18.72 -7.59 -4.72
N HIS A 207 -19.15 -8.29 -3.67
CA HIS A 207 -19.72 -7.67 -2.48
C HIS A 207 -18.72 -6.71 -1.79
N GLY A 208 -17.44 -7.12 -1.75
CA GLY A 208 -16.36 -6.26 -1.24
C GLY A 208 -16.25 -4.94 -2.00
N LEU A 209 -16.33 -4.98 -3.32
CA LEU A 209 -16.30 -3.77 -4.17
C LEU A 209 -17.55 -2.90 -3.98
N ASP A 210 -18.73 -3.49 -3.92
CA ASP A 210 -20.01 -2.76 -3.75
C ASP A 210 -20.08 -2.01 -2.43
N THR A 211 -19.47 -2.55 -1.38
CA THR A 211 -19.49 -1.97 -0.03
C THR A 211 -18.23 -1.18 0.34
N LEU A 212 -17.28 -1.08 -0.59
CA LEU A 212 -15.94 -0.52 -0.31
C LEU A 212 -16.00 0.88 0.31
N ASP A 213 -16.72 1.81 -0.31
CA ASP A 213 -16.72 3.21 0.10
C ASP A 213 -17.25 3.41 1.52
N ILE A 214 -18.37 2.78 1.84
CA ILE A 214 -18.98 2.92 3.17
C ILE A 214 -18.11 2.29 4.26
N ARG A 215 -17.47 1.15 3.96
CA ARG A 215 -16.56 0.49 4.92
C ARG A 215 -15.27 1.26 5.10
N MET A 216 -14.64 1.68 4.00
CA MET A 216 -13.38 2.41 4.08
C MET A 216 -13.55 3.76 4.76
N GLN A 217 -14.67 4.49 4.52
CA GLN A 217 -14.96 5.70 5.28
C GLN A 217 -15.06 5.41 6.79
N ALA A 218 -15.74 4.33 7.16
CA ALA A 218 -15.85 3.94 8.56
C ALA A 218 -14.47 3.61 9.18
N HIS A 219 -13.60 2.90 8.46
CA HIS A 219 -12.23 2.60 8.91
C HIS A 219 -11.40 3.88 9.12
N VAL A 220 -11.47 4.81 8.17
CA VAL A 220 -10.71 6.07 8.20
C VAL A 220 -11.19 6.96 9.35
N ASP A 221 -12.51 7.09 9.56
CA ASP A 221 -13.08 7.90 10.64
C ASP A 221 -12.69 7.35 12.01
N ARG A 222 -12.68 6.02 12.18
CA ARG A 222 -12.27 5.37 13.43
C ARG A 222 -10.77 5.47 13.66
N ALA A 223 -9.96 5.31 12.62
CA ALA A 223 -8.51 5.49 12.72
C ALA A 223 -8.16 6.91 13.21
N ARG A 224 -8.86 7.92 12.69
CA ARG A 224 -8.70 9.30 13.16
C ARG A 224 -9.05 9.45 14.64
N ALA A 225 -10.21 8.95 15.06
CA ALA A 225 -10.65 9.01 16.46
C ALA A 225 -9.66 8.30 17.39
N LEU A 226 -9.17 7.12 16.99
CA LEU A 226 -8.18 6.35 17.77
C LEU A 226 -6.81 7.04 17.78
N ALA A 227 -6.38 7.69 16.70
CA ALA A 227 -5.14 8.44 16.66
C ALA A 227 -5.18 9.66 17.60
N GLU A 228 -6.30 10.40 17.62
CA GLU A 228 -6.52 11.52 18.54
C GLU A 228 -6.55 11.06 19.99
N TYR A 229 -7.23 9.93 20.27
CA TYR A 229 -7.27 9.30 21.59
C TYR A 229 -5.87 8.86 22.06
N LEU A 230 -5.13 8.13 21.22
CA LEU A 230 -3.78 7.67 21.54
C LEU A 230 -2.80 8.83 21.77
N ALA A 231 -2.92 9.90 20.97
CA ALA A 231 -2.09 11.09 21.14
C ALA A 231 -2.33 11.85 22.46
N ALA A 232 -3.50 11.67 23.07
CA ALA A 232 -3.85 12.24 24.37
C ALA A 232 -3.58 11.28 25.55
N ASN A 233 -3.17 10.04 25.29
CA ASN A 233 -2.96 9.02 26.32
C ASN A 233 -1.53 9.12 26.90
N GLU A 234 -1.43 9.25 28.23
CA GLU A 234 -0.15 9.43 28.94
C GLU A 234 0.78 8.20 28.88
N MET A 235 0.24 7.01 28.58
CA MET A 235 1.00 5.76 28.47
C MET A 235 1.57 5.54 27.05
N VAL A 236 1.22 6.42 26.11
CA VAL A 236 1.57 6.31 24.70
C VAL A 236 2.43 7.50 24.29
N HIS A 237 3.38 7.20 23.40
CA HIS A 237 4.26 8.23 22.87
C HIS A 237 4.45 7.99 21.35
N GLY A 238 4.93 9.01 20.64
CA GLY A 238 5.28 8.87 19.24
C GLY A 238 4.14 8.41 18.33
N VAL A 239 2.91 8.88 18.58
CA VAL A 239 1.77 8.54 17.70
C VAL A 239 2.01 9.09 16.30
N ARG A 240 1.93 8.22 15.31
CA ARG A 240 2.12 8.51 13.89
C ARG A 240 0.84 8.18 13.14
N TYR A 241 0.23 9.22 12.61
CA TYR A 241 -0.95 9.15 11.76
C TYR A 241 -0.90 10.34 10.80
N PRO A 242 -1.01 10.14 9.48
CA PRO A 242 -0.85 11.24 8.52
C PRO A 242 -1.85 12.40 8.71
N GLY A 243 -2.97 12.14 9.40
CA GLY A 243 -3.98 13.15 9.75
C GLY A 243 -3.62 14.05 10.94
N LEU A 244 -2.62 13.72 11.74
CA LEU A 244 -2.14 14.59 12.82
C LEU A 244 -1.18 15.65 12.27
N THR A 245 -1.33 16.89 12.72
CA THR A 245 -0.45 18.02 12.30
C THR A 245 1.01 17.82 12.72
N SER A 246 1.27 16.96 13.69
CA SER A 246 2.60 16.56 14.13
C SER A 246 3.28 15.56 13.19
N HIS A 247 2.55 14.95 12.27
CA HIS A 247 3.11 13.99 11.32
C HIS A 247 3.99 14.71 10.28
N PRO A 248 5.21 14.23 9.99
CA PRO A 248 6.14 14.92 9.09
C PRO A 248 5.57 15.14 7.68
N ASP A 249 4.76 14.21 7.20
CA ASP A 249 4.19 14.26 5.85
C ASP A 249 2.73 14.77 5.83
N HIS A 250 2.22 15.40 6.93
CA HIS A 250 0.82 15.86 7.02
C HIS A 250 0.41 16.78 5.85
N ALA A 251 1.27 17.72 5.48
CA ALA A 251 1.00 18.64 4.38
C ALA A 251 0.92 17.92 3.02
N ILE A 252 1.78 16.93 2.80
CA ILE A 252 1.76 16.09 1.59
C ILE A 252 0.49 15.24 1.58
N ALA A 253 0.20 14.57 2.70
CA ALA A 253 -0.98 13.73 2.85
C ALA A 253 -2.28 14.48 2.57
N THR A 254 -2.41 15.71 3.08
CA THR A 254 -3.55 16.60 2.79
C THR A 254 -3.70 16.90 1.30
N GLY A 255 -2.60 16.91 0.55
CA GLY A 255 -2.60 17.23 -0.88
C GLY A 255 -2.87 16.05 -1.81
N ILE A 256 -2.67 14.81 -1.36
CA ILE A 256 -2.75 13.63 -2.22
C ILE A 256 -3.74 12.56 -1.76
N LEU A 257 -4.04 12.49 -0.46
CA LEU A 257 -5.03 11.55 0.07
C LEU A 257 -6.44 12.13 -0.03
N GLU A 258 -7.40 11.27 -0.25
CA GLU A 258 -8.83 11.58 -0.37
C GLU A 258 -9.60 10.89 0.78
N HIS A 259 -10.75 11.42 1.15
CA HIS A 259 -11.65 10.86 2.16
C HIS A 259 -11.03 10.68 3.57
N GLY A 260 -9.87 11.27 3.83
CA GLY A 260 -9.13 11.20 5.10
C GLY A 260 -7.69 10.72 4.92
N PHE A 261 -7.13 10.07 5.94
CA PHE A 261 -5.69 9.83 6.04
C PHE A 261 -5.33 8.34 6.21
N GLY A 262 -6.18 7.46 5.71
CA GLY A 262 -6.03 6.01 5.80
C GLY A 262 -6.46 5.41 7.14
N PRO A 263 -6.55 4.06 7.22
CA PRO A 263 -7.09 3.34 8.36
C PRO A 263 -6.04 2.89 9.39
N ALA A 264 -4.77 3.25 9.22
CA ALA A 264 -3.67 2.76 10.03
C ALA A 264 -3.13 3.86 10.96
N VAL A 265 -2.81 3.48 12.21
CA VAL A 265 -2.18 4.33 13.22
C VAL A 265 -0.97 3.60 13.80
N GLU A 266 0.16 4.26 13.99
CA GLU A 266 1.29 3.72 14.72
C GLU A 266 1.55 4.50 16.01
N PHE A 267 2.03 3.79 17.03
CA PHE A 267 2.41 4.39 18.30
C PHE A 267 3.47 3.56 19.02
N ASP A 268 4.20 4.21 19.91
CA ASP A 268 5.15 3.59 20.82
C ASP A 268 4.65 3.67 22.26
N LEU A 269 5.07 2.73 23.11
CA LEU A 269 4.70 2.66 24.52
C LEU A 269 5.80 3.27 25.41
N ILE A 270 5.41 3.89 26.53
CA ILE A 270 6.36 4.56 27.42
C ILE A 270 6.98 3.59 28.42
N GLU A 271 6.19 2.82 29.14
CA GLU A 271 6.64 2.02 30.30
C GLU A 271 6.48 0.51 30.11
N CYS A 272 5.71 0.08 29.13
CA CYS A 272 5.44 -1.32 28.83
C CYS A 272 6.21 -1.75 27.57
N SER A 273 6.73 -2.97 27.56
CA SER A 273 7.28 -3.49 26.33
C SER A 273 6.15 -3.76 25.31
N ALA A 274 6.41 -3.45 24.05
CA ALA A 274 5.41 -3.70 23.01
C ALA A 274 5.02 -5.18 22.91
N GLY A 275 5.94 -6.09 23.23
CA GLY A 275 5.66 -7.54 23.29
C GLY A 275 4.72 -7.92 24.41
N GLU A 276 4.89 -7.37 25.61
CA GLU A 276 4.00 -7.59 26.77
C GLU A 276 2.61 -7.04 26.46
N PHE A 277 2.52 -5.77 26.07
CA PHE A 277 1.26 -5.15 25.65
C PHE A 277 0.53 -6.00 24.61
N PHE A 278 1.22 -6.42 23.55
CA PHE A 278 0.63 -7.22 22.49
C PHE A 278 0.12 -8.58 23.01
N SER A 279 0.80 -9.18 23.99
CA SER A 279 0.40 -10.47 24.58
C SER A 279 -0.86 -10.40 25.44
N ILE A 280 -1.16 -9.23 26.03
CA ILE A 280 -2.33 -9.00 26.90
C ILE A 280 -3.58 -8.74 26.06
N LEU A 281 -3.43 -8.26 24.81
CA LEU A 281 -4.57 -7.98 23.94
C LEU A 281 -5.40 -9.24 23.68
N PRO A 282 -6.73 -9.12 23.58
CA PRO A 282 -7.61 -10.23 23.17
C PRO A 282 -7.16 -10.82 21.82
N ASP A 283 -7.37 -12.12 21.64
CA ASP A 283 -6.95 -12.83 20.43
C ASP A 283 -7.52 -12.22 19.14
N GLU A 284 -8.75 -11.74 19.20
CA GLU A 284 -9.42 -11.08 18.08
C GLU A 284 -8.65 -9.86 17.55
N PHE A 285 -8.05 -9.05 18.44
CA PHE A 285 -7.23 -7.90 18.06
C PHE A 285 -5.89 -8.29 17.40
N ARG A 286 -5.44 -9.51 17.62
CA ARG A 286 -4.17 -10.03 17.10
C ARG A 286 -4.32 -10.85 15.82
N THR A 287 -5.49 -11.45 15.62
CA THR A 287 -5.73 -12.44 14.56
C THR A 287 -6.69 -11.96 13.46
N SER A 288 -7.50 -10.93 13.74
CA SER A 288 -8.41 -10.38 12.72
C SER A 288 -7.66 -9.92 11.47
N PRO A 289 -8.23 -10.13 10.29
CA PRO A 289 -7.65 -9.61 9.07
C PRO A 289 -7.75 -8.06 9.03
N ALA A 290 -6.74 -7.41 8.47
CA ALA A 290 -6.83 -5.98 8.20
C ALA A 290 -7.98 -5.71 7.21
N GLY A 291 -8.75 -4.63 7.46
CA GLY A 291 -9.94 -4.31 6.65
C GLY A 291 -11.22 -5.03 7.07
N GLY A 292 -11.16 -5.90 8.09
CA GLY A 292 -12.34 -6.55 8.67
C GLY A 292 -13.11 -5.65 9.65
N ALA A 293 -14.16 -6.20 10.26
CA ALA A 293 -15.00 -5.47 11.22
C ALA A 293 -14.25 -5.17 12.53
N THR A 294 -13.37 -6.06 12.97
CA THR A 294 -12.61 -5.92 14.20
C THR A 294 -11.29 -5.20 13.97
N THR A 295 -11.01 -4.21 14.81
CA THR A 295 -9.70 -3.52 14.83
C THR A 295 -8.58 -4.53 15.07
N ARG A 296 -7.53 -4.45 14.28
CA ARG A 296 -6.37 -5.33 14.36
C ARG A 296 -5.12 -4.56 14.75
N LEU A 297 -4.33 -5.15 15.64
CA LEU A 297 -2.97 -4.70 15.93
C LEU A 297 -1.96 -5.69 15.34
N SER A 298 -0.90 -5.17 14.71
CA SER A 298 0.21 -6.00 14.25
C SER A 298 1.19 -6.24 15.39
N ALA A 299 1.92 -7.36 15.31
CA ALA A 299 3.05 -7.63 16.22
C ALA A 299 4.04 -6.44 16.21
N PRO A 300 4.79 -6.25 17.29
CA PRO A 300 5.75 -5.16 17.42
C PRO A 300 6.73 -5.06 16.26
N ARG A 301 6.97 -3.85 15.79
CA ARG A 301 7.78 -3.52 14.60
C ARG A 301 8.97 -2.63 14.97
N GLY A 302 9.82 -2.35 13.99
CA GLY A 302 11.01 -1.51 14.14
C GLY A 302 12.20 -2.25 14.73
N LYS A 303 13.37 -1.61 14.74
CA LYS A 303 14.66 -2.21 15.15
C LYS A 303 14.66 -2.74 16.60
N GLN A 304 13.82 -2.19 17.46
CA GLN A 304 13.70 -2.59 18.87
C GLN A 304 12.39 -3.31 19.18
N GLY A 305 11.53 -3.55 18.17
CA GLY A 305 10.19 -4.11 18.38
C GLY A 305 9.33 -3.26 19.31
N SER A 306 9.44 -1.93 19.24
CA SER A 306 8.75 -0.99 20.15
C SER A 306 7.47 -0.39 19.55
N THR A 307 7.32 -0.44 18.23
CA THR A 307 6.20 0.19 17.53
C THR A 307 5.05 -0.80 17.31
N ILE A 308 3.87 -0.39 17.70
CA ILE A 308 2.61 -1.10 17.41
C ILE A 308 1.94 -0.40 16.24
N ARG A 309 1.45 -1.16 15.26
CA ARG A 309 0.59 -0.65 14.18
C ARG A 309 -0.82 -1.18 14.37
N LEU A 310 -1.76 -0.26 14.51
CA LEU A 310 -3.19 -0.53 14.58
C LEU A 310 -3.82 -0.29 13.20
N PHE A 311 -4.67 -1.21 12.77
CA PHE A 311 -5.57 -1.04 11.64
C PHE A 311 -6.99 -0.98 12.18
N ALA A 312 -7.64 0.17 12.07
CA ALA A 312 -8.99 0.37 12.55
C ALA A 312 -9.98 -0.53 11.80
N GLY A 313 -10.83 -1.22 12.55
CA GLY A 313 -11.99 -1.94 12.05
C GLY A 313 -13.21 -1.03 11.91
N THR A 314 -14.40 -1.63 11.85
CA THR A 314 -15.69 -0.92 11.88
C THR A 314 -16.35 -0.96 13.27
N ASP A 315 -15.71 -1.58 14.25
CA ASP A 315 -16.11 -1.62 15.66
C ASP A 315 -16.13 -0.22 16.31
N ASP A 316 -16.83 -0.12 17.44
CA ASP A 316 -16.95 1.15 18.17
C ASP A 316 -15.58 1.59 18.72
N PRO A 317 -15.07 2.77 18.35
CA PRO A 317 -13.78 3.25 18.81
C PRO A 317 -13.69 3.42 20.35
N LEU A 318 -14.80 3.59 21.05
CA LEU A 318 -14.82 3.64 22.53
C LEU A 318 -14.52 2.26 23.14
N ILE A 319 -15.03 1.19 22.53
CA ILE A 319 -14.73 -0.19 22.96
C ILE A 319 -13.26 -0.50 22.68
N VAL A 320 -12.75 -0.12 21.52
CA VAL A 320 -11.33 -0.28 21.18
C VAL A 320 -10.45 0.48 22.16
N ALA A 321 -10.75 1.76 22.43
CA ALA A 321 -10.01 2.59 23.37
C ALA A 321 -10.00 1.96 24.78
N ALA A 322 -11.14 1.48 25.28
CA ALA A 322 -11.22 0.80 26.59
C ALA A 322 -10.39 -0.48 26.63
N THR A 323 -10.34 -1.24 25.53
CA THR A 323 -9.50 -2.45 25.42
C THR A 323 -8.01 -2.10 25.45
N LEU A 324 -7.62 -1.04 24.72
CA LEU A 324 -6.24 -0.54 24.74
C LEU A 324 -5.83 -0.04 26.13
N ASP A 325 -6.69 0.74 26.80
CA ASP A 325 -6.43 1.21 28.16
C ASP A 325 -6.23 0.07 29.16
N ASN A 326 -7.04 -0.97 29.06
CA ASN A 326 -6.88 -2.14 29.90
C ASN A 326 -5.54 -2.85 29.68
N ALA A 327 -5.10 -2.96 28.42
CA ALA A 327 -3.81 -3.56 28.08
C ALA A 327 -2.62 -2.66 28.45
N LEU A 328 -2.78 -1.33 28.43
CA LEU A 328 -1.73 -0.36 28.82
C LEU A 328 -1.49 -0.32 30.34
N ARG A 329 -2.49 -0.68 31.17
CA ARG A 329 -2.43 -0.58 32.63
C ARG A 329 -2.00 -1.88 33.33
N ASN A 330 -1.93 -2.99 32.62
CA ASN A 330 -1.55 -4.31 33.14
C ASN A 330 -0.15 -4.71 32.70
#